data_11984551ac6291053435f2920f1d99f1
#
_entry.id   11984551ac6291053435f2920f1d99f1
#
_cell.length_a   1.000
_cell.length_b   1.000
_cell.length_c   1.000
_cell.angle_alpha   90.00
_cell.angle_beta   90.00
_cell.angle_gamma   90.00
#
_symmetry.space_group_name_H-M   'P 1'
#
loop_
_entity.id
_entity.type
_entity.pdbx_description
1 polymer ?
#
loop_
_entity_poly.entity_id
_entity_poly.type
_entity_poly.pdbx_seq_one_letter_code
_entity_poly.pdbx_strand_id
1 'polypeptide(L)'
;MPAAEESKPAELPELRIDALQQRLRELGSVLVAFSGGADSAFLLAAAVRTLGADRVAAATAMSASLPAAELGAAREFAAALGVRHLTPSTQEMDRADYRANAGDRCYFCKAELTEVLAPLAARLGLAAVATGTNADDAVAGFRPGIRAAAERGAVTPLLDAGLTKAEVRAASRHWGLVTWDKPAAACLSSRIAYGVPVSTFRLARVERAERAVRSALTGAGVAVRNLRVRDLGDRARLEVDAAAVGEVRELAAVSEALRRAGFAEVEIDPRGFRSGSLNELLSQPTG
;
A
#
# COMPACT_ATOMS: atom_id res chain seq x y z
N MET A 1 30.93 0.78 25.50
CA MET A 1 30.03 0.75 24.32
C MET A 1 29.37 -0.61 24.32
N PRO A 2 28.04 -0.74 24.48
CA PRO A 2 27.37 -2.02 24.34
C PRO A 2 27.33 -2.36 22.84
N ALA A 3 27.71 -3.59 22.53
CA ALA A 3 27.62 -4.16 21.20
C ALA A 3 26.15 -4.15 20.74
N ALA A 4 25.91 -3.74 19.50
CA ALA A 4 24.62 -3.89 18.87
C ALA A 4 24.29 -5.39 18.83
N GLU A 5 23.21 -5.80 19.49
CA GLU A 5 22.60 -7.11 19.31
C GLU A 5 22.18 -7.24 17.83
N GLU A 6 22.97 -8.01 17.08
CA GLU A 6 22.53 -8.50 15.78
C GLU A 6 21.27 -9.34 16.02
N SER A 7 20.11 -8.81 15.65
CA SER A 7 18.86 -9.56 15.67
C SER A 7 19.03 -10.81 14.80
N LYS A 8 18.97 -12.01 15.43
CA LYS A 8 18.91 -13.29 14.73
C LYS A 8 17.93 -13.20 13.57
N PRO A 9 18.27 -13.70 12.36
CA PRO A 9 17.29 -13.81 11.29
C PRO A 9 16.12 -14.65 11.80
N ALA A 10 14.91 -14.13 11.68
CA ALA A 10 13.71 -14.85 12.06
C ALA A 10 13.69 -16.18 11.31
N GLU A 11 13.65 -17.29 12.06
CA GLU A 11 13.46 -18.62 11.49
C GLU A 11 12.20 -18.61 10.63
N LEU A 12 12.25 -19.28 9.47
CA LEU A 12 11.09 -19.36 8.58
C LEU A 12 9.93 -19.99 9.34
N PRO A 13 8.75 -19.39 9.32
CA PRO A 13 7.57 -19.96 9.96
C PRO A 13 6.99 -21.08 9.08
N GLU A 14 7.72 -22.18 8.94
CA GLU A 14 7.37 -23.29 8.03
C GLU A 14 5.93 -23.75 8.23
N LEU A 15 5.49 -23.94 9.47
CA LEU A 15 4.13 -24.35 9.80
C LEU A 15 3.05 -23.39 9.27
N ARG A 16 3.32 -22.07 9.27
CA ARG A 16 2.37 -21.06 8.74
C ARG A 16 2.40 -20.97 7.23
N ILE A 17 3.56 -21.24 6.61
CA ILE A 17 3.65 -21.37 5.16
C ILE A 17 2.88 -22.58 4.68
N ASP A 18 2.99 -23.72 5.37
CA ASP A 18 2.21 -24.92 5.06
C ASP A 18 0.69 -24.69 5.23
N ALA A 19 0.30 -23.99 6.30
CA ALA A 19 -1.11 -23.58 6.50
C ALA A 19 -1.61 -22.69 5.36
N LEU A 20 -0.80 -21.71 4.92
CA LEU A 20 -1.12 -20.87 3.78
C LEU A 20 -1.30 -21.70 2.50
N GLN A 21 -0.37 -22.61 2.23
CA GLN A 21 -0.46 -23.48 1.06
C GLN A 21 -1.69 -24.39 1.11
N GLN A 22 -2.00 -24.94 2.29
CA GLN A 22 -3.19 -25.75 2.47
C GLN A 22 -4.46 -24.92 2.20
N ARG A 23 -4.53 -23.70 2.75
CA ARG A 23 -5.66 -22.79 2.49
C ARG A 23 -5.81 -22.45 1.01
N LEU A 24 -4.70 -22.22 0.29
CA LEU A 24 -4.73 -21.98 -1.15
C LEU A 24 -5.20 -23.22 -1.94
N ARG A 25 -4.78 -24.43 -1.56
CA ARG A 25 -5.26 -25.69 -2.21
C ARG A 25 -6.77 -25.87 -2.03
N GLU A 26 -7.31 -25.54 -0.86
CA GLU A 26 -8.76 -25.59 -0.59
C GLU A 26 -9.55 -24.63 -1.49
N LEU A 27 -8.98 -23.45 -1.79
CA LEU A 27 -9.58 -22.49 -2.71
C LEU A 27 -9.49 -22.95 -4.16
N GLY A 28 -8.48 -23.72 -4.53
CA GLY A 28 -8.28 -24.29 -5.86
C GLY A 28 -7.84 -23.29 -6.94
N SER A 29 -8.37 -22.08 -6.95
CA SER A 29 -7.96 -21.00 -7.87
C SER A 29 -8.31 -19.64 -7.32
N VAL A 30 -7.50 -18.60 -7.61
CA VAL A 30 -7.68 -17.26 -7.00
C VAL A 30 -7.35 -16.11 -7.94
N LEU A 31 -8.12 -15.03 -7.81
CA LEU A 31 -7.78 -13.70 -8.31
C LEU A 31 -7.18 -12.89 -7.14
N VAL A 32 -5.88 -12.62 -7.17
CA VAL A 32 -5.23 -11.82 -6.14
C VAL A 32 -5.44 -10.33 -6.40
N ALA A 33 -6.04 -9.61 -5.45
CA ALA A 33 -6.09 -8.15 -5.44
C ALA A 33 -4.67 -7.61 -5.18
N PHE A 34 -3.97 -7.32 -6.26
CA PHE A 34 -2.52 -7.10 -6.27
C PHE A 34 -2.19 -5.60 -6.29
N SER A 35 -1.73 -5.08 -5.16
CA SER A 35 -1.31 -3.67 -5.03
C SER A 35 0.16 -3.42 -5.35
N GLY A 36 0.95 -4.48 -5.64
CA GLY A 36 2.40 -4.38 -5.77
C GLY A 36 3.16 -4.16 -4.45
N GLY A 37 2.49 -4.15 -3.30
CA GLY A 37 3.10 -4.12 -1.97
C GLY A 37 3.60 -5.50 -1.52
N ALA A 38 4.45 -5.55 -0.48
CA ALA A 38 5.10 -6.78 -0.02
C ALA A 38 4.11 -7.92 0.27
N ASP A 39 3.02 -7.65 0.99
CA ASP A 39 2.07 -8.68 1.42
C ASP A 39 1.30 -9.27 0.22
N SER A 40 0.80 -8.43 -0.69
CA SER A 40 0.08 -8.90 -1.89
C SER A 40 1.01 -9.59 -2.89
N ALA A 41 2.29 -9.18 -2.96
CA ALA A 41 3.30 -9.83 -3.78
C ALA A 41 3.66 -11.22 -3.24
N PHE A 42 3.80 -11.34 -1.92
CA PHE A 42 4.03 -12.63 -1.28
C PHE A 42 2.84 -13.58 -1.49
N LEU A 43 1.61 -13.09 -1.27
CA LEU A 43 0.40 -13.88 -1.51
C LEU A 43 0.34 -14.37 -2.97
N LEU A 44 0.63 -13.50 -3.93
CA LEU A 44 0.64 -13.84 -5.36
C LEU A 44 1.68 -14.93 -5.65
N ALA A 45 2.92 -14.77 -5.15
CA ALA A 45 3.98 -15.76 -5.32
C ALA A 45 3.64 -17.09 -4.64
N ALA A 46 3.06 -17.06 -3.43
CA ALA A 46 2.62 -18.26 -2.72
C ALA A 46 1.50 -19.00 -3.47
N ALA A 47 0.54 -18.25 -4.02
CA ALA A 47 -0.53 -18.82 -4.82
C ALA A 47 0.01 -19.52 -6.07
N VAL A 48 0.94 -18.88 -6.80
CA VAL A 48 1.56 -19.48 -7.99
C VAL A 48 2.36 -20.74 -7.65
N ARG A 49 3.15 -20.69 -6.57
CA ARG A 49 3.93 -21.86 -6.12
C ARG A 49 3.07 -23.05 -5.70
N THR A 50 1.87 -22.76 -5.18
CA THR A 50 0.96 -23.78 -4.65
C THR A 50 0.01 -24.34 -5.70
N LEU A 51 -0.55 -23.48 -6.55
CA LEU A 51 -1.64 -23.82 -7.49
C LEU A 51 -1.18 -23.91 -8.95
N GLY A 52 -0.03 -23.32 -9.27
CA GLY A 52 0.40 -23.10 -10.66
C GLY A 52 -0.18 -21.79 -11.25
N ALA A 53 0.50 -21.25 -12.25
CA ALA A 53 0.15 -19.96 -12.86
C ALA A 53 -1.23 -19.96 -13.55
N ASP A 54 -1.68 -21.10 -14.07
CA ASP A 54 -2.97 -21.23 -14.78
C ASP A 54 -4.18 -21.08 -13.86
N ARG A 55 -4.01 -21.28 -12.55
CA ARG A 55 -5.08 -21.18 -11.55
C ARG A 55 -5.03 -19.87 -10.76
N VAL A 56 -4.12 -18.96 -11.15
CA VAL A 56 -3.89 -17.70 -10.45
C VAL A 56 -3.92 -16.55 -11.45
N ALA A 57 -4.60 -15.48 -11.09
CA ALA A 57 -4.47 -14.21 -11.79
C ALA A 57 -4.21 -13.09 -10.78
N ALA A 58 -3.56 -12.03 -11.24
CA ALA A 58 -3.38 -10.80 -10.48
C ALA A 58 -4.26 -9.68 -11.03
N ALA A 59 -4.83 -8.84 -10.17
CA ALA A 59 -5.56 -7.66 -10.59
C ALA A 59 -5.11 -6.43 -9.80
N THR A 60 -4.63 -5.41 -10.51
CA THR A 60 -4.31 -4.11 -9.96
C THR A 60 -5.36 -3.09 -10.40
N ALA A 61 -6.13 -2.57 -9.47
CA ALA A 61 -7.15 -1.57 -9.78
C ALA A 61 -6.53 -0.27 -10.30
N MET A 62 -6.99 0.17 -11.46
CA MET A 62 -6.65 1.46 -12.05
C MET A 62 -7.56 2.52 -11.46
N SER A 63 -7.04 3.25 -10.52
CA SER A 63 -7.73 4.27 -9.74
C SER A 63 -6.94 5.58 -9.80
N ALA A 64 -7.63 6.71 -9.67
CA ALA A 64 -6.98 8.02 -9.56
C ALA A 64 -6.05 8.13 -8.34
N SER A 65 -6.21 7.23 -7.35
CA SER A 65 -5.37 7.17 -6.14
C SER A 65 -4.17 6.24 -6.26
N LEU A 66 -4.03 5.49 -7.38
CA LEU A 66 -2.85 4.64 -7.63
C LEU A 66 -1.68 5.49 -8.13
N PRO A 67 -0.53 5.53 -7.45
CA PRO A 67 0.66 6.19 -7.99
C PRO A 67 1.08 5.56 -9.31
N ALA A 68 1.38 6.36 -10.33
CA ALA A 68 1.73 5.86 -11.67
C ALA A 68 2.94 4.89 -11.67
N ALA A 69 3.93 5.13 -10.80
CA ALA A 69 5.11 4.28 -10.67
C ALA A 69 4.80 2.86 -10.15
N GLU A 70 3.70 2.68 -9.40
CA GLU A 70 3.36 1.37 -8.82
C GLU A 70 2.85 0.38 -9.87
N LEU A 71 2.18 0.86 -10.92
CA LEU A 71 1.61 -0.01 -11.96
C LEU A 71 2.70 -0.72 -12.77
N GLY A 72 3.78 -0.01 -13.14
CA GLY A 72 4.91 -0.59 -13.88
C GLY A 72 5.54 -1.76 -13.12
N ALA A 73 5.90 -1.52 -11.85
CA ALA A 73 6.47 -2.53 -10.97
C ALA A 73 5.52 -3.72 -10.74
N ALA A 74 4.20 -3.48 -10.64
CA ALA A 74 3.21 -4.55 -10.50
C ALA A 74 3.16 -5.42 -11.77
N ARG A 75 3.20 -4.83 -12.95
CA ARG A 75 3.22 -5.58 -14.23
C ARG A 75 4.47 -6.45 -14.36
N GLU A 76 5.63 -5.88 -14.07
CA GLU A 76 6.90 -6.60 -14.12
C GLU A 76 6.93 -7.79 -13.14
N PHE A 77 6.45 -7.58 -11.92
CA PHE A 77 6.37 -8.65 -10.92
C PHE A 77 5.43 -9.79 -11.35
N ALA A 78 4.24 -9.46 -11.84
CA ALA A 78 3.28 -10.46 -12.33
C ALA A 78 3.81 -11.22 -13.55
N ALA A 79 4.46 -10.52 -14.48
CA ALA A 79 5.11 -11.13 -15.64
C ALA A 79 6.25 -12.09 -15.25
N ALA A 80 7.06 -11.73 -14.25
CA ALA A 80 8.12 -12.59 -13.73
C ALA A 80 7.58 -13.90 -13.10
N LEU A 81 6.34 -13.87 -12.58
CA LEU A 81 5.66 -15.05 -12.06
C LEU A 81 4.88 -15.83 -13.15
N GLY A 82 4.84 -15.35 -14.39
CA GLY A 82 4.11 -15.98 -15.49
C GLY A 82 2.58 -15.93 -15.33
N VAL A 83 2.03 -15.04 -14.51
CA VAL A 83 0.59 -14.96 -14.25
C VAL A 83 -0.08 -13.90 -15.10
N ARG A 84 -1.35 -14.13 -15.44
CA ARG A 84 -2.21 -13.14 -16.09
C ARG A 84 -2.39 -11.93 -15.16
N HIS A 85 -2.01 -10.75 -15.62
CA HIS A 85 -2.21 -9.49 -14.89
C HIS A 85 -3.30 -8.65 -15.56
N LEU A 86 -4.29 -8.27 -14.77
CA LEU A 86 -5.44 -7.48 -15.19
C LEU A 86 -5.39 -6.10 -14.51
N THR A 87 -5.84 -5.09 -15.24
CA THR A 87 -5.84 -3.71 -14.74
C THR A 87 -7.25 -3.10 -14.88
N PRO A 88 -8.25 -3.61 -14.12
CA PRO A 88 -9.60 -3.07 -14.18
C PRO A 88 -9.64 -1.65 -13.63
N SER A 89 -10.48 -0.79 -14.22
CA SER A 89 -10.76 0.55 -13.69
C SER A 89 -11.72 0.46 -12.52
N THR A 90 -11.49 1.29 -11.50
CA THR A 90 -12.39 1.49 -10.35
C THR A 90 -12.86 2.93 -10.31
N GLN A 91 -14.06 3.14 -9.79
CA GLN A 91 -14.75 4.43 -9.81
C GLN A 91 -15.06 4.93 -8.38
N GLU A 92 -14.17 4.65 -7.42
CA GLU A 92 -14.35 5.12 -6.04
C GLU A 92 -14.47 6.66 -5.95
N MET A 93 -13.94 7.40 -6.93
CA MET A 93 -14.07 8.85 -7.02
C MET A 93 -15.51 9.32 -7.28
N ASP A 94 -16.39 8.46 -7.79
CA ASP A 94 -17.80 8.78 -8.01
C ASP A 94 -18.64 8.66 -6.72
N ARG A 95 -18.09 7.99 -5.69
CA ARG A 95 -18.73 7.82 -4.38
C ARG A 95 -18.52 9.08 -3.53
N ALA A 96 -19.63 9.70 -3.13
CA ALA A 96 -19.60 10.91 -2.31
C ALA A 96 -18.85 10.67 -0.98
N ASP A 97 -19.12 9.54 -0.33
CA ASP A 97 -18.51 9.17 0.96
C ASP A 97 -16.98 8.95 0.83
N TYR A 98 -16.52 8.40 -0.29
CA TYR A 98 -15.08 8.34 -0.55
C TYR A 98 -14.47 9.73 -0.68
N ARG A 99 -15.11 10.63 -1.44
CA ARG A 99 -14.63 12.01 -1.63
C ARG A 99 -14.66 12.83 -0.34
N ALA A 100 -15.64 12.58 0.53
CA ALA A 100 -15.74 13.26 1.82
C ALA A 100 -14.50 13.04 2.71
N ASN A 101 -13.77 11.95 2.48
CA ASN A 101 -12.52 11.63 3.19
C ASN A 101 -12.68 11.63 4.71
N ALA A 102 -13.75 11.07 5.19
CA ALA A 102 -13.92 10.74 6.59
C ALA A 102 -13.02 9.55 7.00
N GLY A 103 -12.99 9.20 8.26
CA GLY A 103 -12.13 8.12 8.79
C GLY A 103 -12.36 6.75 8.13
N ASP A 104 -13.49 6.55 7.48
CA ASP A 104 -13.93 5.30 6.84
C ASP A 104 -13.67 5.24 5.31
N ARG A 105 -13.00 6.24 4.71
CA ARG A 105 -12.70 6.28 3.26
C ARG A 105 -12.22 4.93 2.71
N CYS A 106 -11.36 4.22 3.47
CA CYS A 106 -10.81 2.92 3.05
C CYS A 106 -11.90 1.84 2.91
N TYR A 107 -13.04 1.96 3.60
CA TYR A 107 -14.20 1.08 3.42
C TYR A 107 -14.73 1.20 2.00
N PHE A 108 -15.02 2.41 1.54
CA PHE A 108 -15.58 2.65 0.20
C PHE A 108 -14.63 2.25 -0.92
N CYS A 109 -13.32 2.51 -0.74
CA CYS A 109 -12.29 2.08 -1.68
C CYS A 109 -12.24 0.54 -1.82
N LYS A 110 -12.26 -0.20 -0.69
CA LYS A 110 -12.21 -1.66 -0.73
C LYS A 110 -13.52 -2.29 -1.16
N ALA A 111 -14.65 -1.66 -0.84
CA ALA A 111 -15.95 -2.04 -1.36
C ALA A 111 -15.96 -2.02 -2.89
N GLU A 112 -15.60 -0.87 -3.48
CA GLU A 112 -15.49 -0.69 -4.92
C GLU A 112 -14.54 -1.72 -5.56
N LEU A 113 -13.35 -1.88 -4.99
CA LEU A 113 -12.36 -2.85 -5.47
C LEU A 113 -12.98 -4.26 -5.55
N THR A 114 -13.64 -4.72 -4.49
CA THR A 114 -14.19 -6.08 -4.45
C THR A 114 -15.39 -6.24 -5.38
N GLU A 115 -16.25 -5.21 -5.48
CA GLU A 115 -17.38 -5.17 -6.42
C GLU A 115 -16.94 -5.28 -7.89
N VAL A 116 -15.76 -4.72 -8.22
CA VAL A 116 -15.15 -4.85 -9.56
C VAL A 116 -14.47 -6.21 -9.75
N LEU A 117 -13.77 -6.72 -8.73
CA LEU A 117 -12.97 -7.94 -8.85
C LEU A 117 -13.80 -9.22 -8.77
N ALA A 118 -14.90 -9.27 -8.02
CA ALA A 118 -15.70 -10.47 -7.88
C ALA A 118 -16.33 -10.94 -9.21
N PRO A 119 -16.99 -10.08 -10.02
CA PRO A 119 -17.46 -10.47 -11.35
C PRO A 119 -16.31 -10.84 -12.31
N LEU A 120 -15.14 -10.19 -12.15
CA LEU A 120 -13.97 -10.49 -12.96
C LEU A 120 -13.44 -11.89 -12.66
N ALA A 121 -13.32 -12.27 -11.38
CA ALA A 121 -12.94 -13.62 -10.97
C ALA A 121 -13.91 -14.66 -11.52
N ALA A 122 -15.21 -14.44 -11.40
CA ALA A 122 -16.25 -15.34 -11.95
C ALA A 122 -16.10 -15.53 -13.47
N ARG A 123 -15.90 -14.46 -14.25
CA ARG A 123 -15.68 -14.55 -15.71
C ARG A 123 -14.42 -15.31 -16.09
N LEU A 124 -13.42 -15.34 -15.20
CA LEU A 124 -12.18 -16.07 -15.41
C LEU A 124 -12.25 -17.52 -14.90
N GLY A 125 -13.38 -17.95 -14.32
CA GLY A 125 -13.51 -19.25 -13.69
C GLY A 125 -12.67 -19.42 -12.42
N LEU A 126 -12.28 -18.31 -11.76
CA LEU A 126 -11.53 -18.34 -10.52
C LEU A 126 -12.48 -18.36 -9.32
N ALA A 127 -12.17 -19.20 -8.34
CA ALA A 127 -13.07 -19.51 -7.23
C ALA A 127 -13.24 -18.36 -6.22
N ALA A 128 -12.20 -17.53 -6.02
CA ALA A 128 -12.23 -16.48 -5.01
C ALA A 128 -11.37 -15.26 -5.39
N VAL A 129 -11.73 -14.10 -4.82
CA VAL A 129 -10.86 -12.91 -4.76
C VAL A 129 -10.09 -12.95 -3.45
N ALA A 130 -8.75 -12.94 -3.51
CA ALA A 130 -7.88 -12.99 -2.35
C ALA A 130 -7.17 -11.65 -2.12
N THR A 131 -7.08 -11.21 -0.87
CA THR A 131 -6.36 -9.99 -0.47
C THR A 131 -5.14 -10.32 0.40
N GLY A 132 -4.10 -9.48 0.32
CA GLY A 132 -2.87 -9.61 1.11
C GLY A 132 -3.00 -9.12 2.56
N THR A 133 -4.19 -9.21 3.16
CA THR A 133 -4.41 -8.91 4.58
C THR A 133 -3.67 -9.93 5.44
N ASN A 134 -2.82 -9.50 6.36
CA ASN A 134 -2.02 -10.33 7.25
C ASN A 134 -2.51 -10.28 8.70
N ALA A 135 -1.90 -11.07 9.61
CA ALA A 135 -2.33 -11.16 11.00
C ALA A 135 -2.21 -9.83 11.77
N ASP A 136 -1.18 -9.03 11.50
CA ASP A 136 -0.99 -7.73 12.16
C ASP A 136 -2.08 -6.73 11.76
N ASP A 137 -2.61 -6.83 10.53
CA ASP A 137 -3.69 -5.99 10.07
C ASP A 137 -5.00 -6.23 10.84
N ALA A 138 -5.24 -7.46 11.30
CA ALA A 138 -6.44 -7.82 12.07
C ALA A 138 -6.44 -7.21 13.48
N VAL A 139 -5.25 -7.08 14.11
CA VAL A 139 -5.11 -6.53 15.47
C VAL A 139 -4.80 -5.02 15.49
N ALA A 140 -4.56 -4.41 14.34
CA ALA A 140 -4.16 -3.00 14.23
C ALA A 140 -5.30 -1.98 14.47
N GLY A 141 -6.39 -2.37 15.12
CA GLY A 141 -7.51 -1.49 15.46
C GLY A 141 -8.46 -1.22 14.28
N PHE A 142 -8.91 0.03 14.12
CA PHE A 142 -9.91 0.40 13.11
C PHE A 142 -9.40 0.22 11.68
N ARG A 143 -9.87 -0.84 11.00
CA ARG A 143 -9.50 -1.20 9.62
C ARG A 143 -10.74 -1.37 8.73
N PRO A 144 -11.44 -0.29 8.40
CA PRO A 144 -12.72 -0.35 7.68
C PRO A 144 -12.61 -1.04 6.31
N GLY A 145 -11.46 -0.97 5.64
CA GLY A 145 -11.25 -1.63 4.36
C GLY A 145 -11.23 -3.16 4.45
N ILE A 146 -10.72 -3.75 5.53
CA ILE A 146 -10.73 -5.21 5.73
C ILE A 146 -12.18 -5.68 5.88
N ARG A 147 -12.97 -4.99 6.70
CA ARG A 147 -14.40 -5.25 6.88
C ARG A 147 -15.15 -5.20 5.54
N ALA A 148 -14.93 -4.14 4.76
CA ALA A 148 -15.58 -3.98 3.45
C ALA A 148 -15.30 -5.12 2.49
N ALA A 149 -14.05 -5.64 2.47
CA ALA A 149 -13.65 -6.75 1.62
C ALA A 149 -14.29 -8.08 2.09
N ALA A 150 -14.29 -8.33 3.41
CA ALA A 150 -14.89 -9.53 4.00
C ALA A 150 -16.42 -9.59 3.77
N GLU A 151 -17.14 -8.48 3.97
CA GLU A 151 -18.58 -8.35 3.70
C GLU A 151 -18.94 -8.70 2.23
N ARG A 152 -17.98 -8.62 1.32
CA ARG A 152 -18.13 -8.92 -0.12
C ARG A 152 -17.48 -10.23 -0.54
N GLY A 153 -17.17 -11.10 0.42
CA GLY A 153 -16.66 -12.45 0.17
C GLY A 153 -15.21 -12.53 -0.28
N ALA A 154 -14.42 -11.47 -0.14
CA ALA A 154 -12.98 -11.58 -0.36
C ALA A 154 -12.32 -12.41 0.75
N VAL A 155 -11.41 -13.32 0.36
CA VAL A 155 -10.68 -14.19 1.30
C VAL A 155 -9.34 -13.59 1.69
N THR A 156 -8.83 -13.99 2.85
CA THR A 156 -7.61 -13.45 3.46
C THR A 156 -6.61 -14.55 3.83
N PRO A 157 -6.03 -15.28 2.85
CA PRO A 157 -5.23 -16.48 3.14
C PRO A 157 -4.05 -16.27 4.07
N LEU A 158 -3.40 -15.09 4.04
CA LEU A 158 -2.29 -14.77 4.95
C LEU A 158 -2.78 -14.63 6.41
N LEU A 159 -3.92 -13.97 6.60
CA LEU A 159 -4.56 -13.84 7.91
C LEU A 159 -5.05 -15.20 8.41
N ASP A 160 -5.72 -15.98 7.55
CA ASP A 160 -6.23 -17.31 7.88
C ASP A 160 -5.10 -18.24 8.35
N ALA A 161 -3.91 -18.11 7.75
CA ALA A 161 -2.69 -18.84 8.14
C ALA A 161 -1.95 -18.20 9.34
N GLY A 162 -2.42 -17.09 9.88
CA GLY A 162 -1.80 -16.39 10.99
C GLY A 162 -0.45 -15.74 10.69
N LEU A 163 -0.13 -15.49 9.41
CA LEU A 163 1.15 -14.88 8.99
C LEU A 163 1.21 -13.40 9.37
N THR A 164 2.21 -13.04 10.14
CA THR A 164 2.55 -11.66 10.49
C THR A 164 3.30 -10.97 9.35
N LYS A 165 3.36 -9.65 9.39
CA LYS A 165 4.12 -8.86 8.41
C LYS A 165 5.62 -9.16 8.43
N ALA A 166 6.18 -9.41 9.61
CA ALA A 166 7.57 -9.81 9.78
C ALA A 166 7.85 -11.15 9.09
N GLU A 167 6.98 -12.14 9.28
CA GLU A 167 7.09 -13.47 8.67
C GLU A 167 6.88 -13.41 7.15
N VAL A 168 5.92 -12.63 6.67
CA VAL A 168 5.73 -12.39 5.23
C VAL A 168 7.00 -11.81 4.61
N ARG A 169 7.66 -10.85 5.25
CA ARG A 169 8.93 -10.27 4.76
C ARG A 169 10.08 -11.26 4.81
N ALA A 170 10.21 -12.04 5.89
CA ALA A 170 11.24 -13.07 6.02
C ALA A 170 11.08 -14.14 4.93
N ALA A 171 9.87 -14.65 4.73
CA ALA A 171 9.56 -15.60 3.67
C ALA A 171 9.78 -15.02 2.27
N SER A 172 9.37 -13.77 2.04
CA SER A 172 9.61 -13.06 0.78
C SER A 172 11.10 -12.93 0.47
N ARG A 173 11.92 -12.60 1.48
CA ARG A 173 13.39 -12.53 1.35
C ARG A 173 13.98 -13.91 1.02
N HIS A 174 13.56 -14.94 1.75
CA HIS A 174 14.00 -16.31 1.50
C HIS A 174 13.65 -16.80 0.09
N TRP A 175 12.49 -16.39 -0.43
CA TRP A 175 12.07 -16.72 -1.79
C TRP A 175 12.69 -15.82 -2.87
N GLY A 176 13.51 -14.86 -2.51
CA GLY A 176 14.16 -13.92 -3.43
C GLY A 176 13.20 -12.92 -4.07
N LEU A 177 12.06 -12.64 -3.45
CA LEU A 177 11.11 -11.67 -3.99
C LEU A 177 11.65 -10.25 -3.85
N VAL A 178 11.70 -9.51 -4.94
CA VAL A 178 12.23 -8.11 -4.97
C VAL A 178 11.44 -7.14 -4.10
N THR A 179 10.24 -7.53 -3.66
CA THR A 179 9.34 -6.72 -2.84
C THR A 179 9.49 -6.95 -1.33
N TRP A 180 10.41 -7.83 -0.89
CA TRP A 180 10.53 -8.25 0.51
C TRP A 180 10.73 -7.09 1.50
N ASP A 181 11.47 -6.05 1.11
CA ASP A 181 11.72 -4.88 1.96
C ASP A 181 11.02 -3.62 1.46
N LYS A 182 10.14 -3.74 0.44
CA LYS A 182 9.43 -2.59 -0.14
C LYS A 182 8.69 -1.82 0.96
N PRO A 183 8.86 -0.48 1.03
CA PRO A 183 8.07 0.35 1.92
C PRO A 183 6.57 0.21 1.61
N ALA A 184 5.71 0.45 2.62
CA ALA A 184 4.27 0.38 2.41
C ALA A 184 3.84 1.32 1.28
N ALA A 185 3.37 0.73 0.17
CA ALA A 185 2.84 1.45 -0.99
C ALA A 185 1.40 1.87 -0.70
N ALA A 186 1.24 2.93 0.11
CA ALA A 186 -0.07 3.48 0.38
C ALA A 186 -0.56 4.31 -0.81
N CYS A 187 -1.89 4.32 -1.06
CA CYS A 187 -2.52 5.09 -2.13
C CYS A 187 -2.31 6.61 -1.94
N LEU A 188 -2.41 7.40 -3.00
CA LEU A 188 -2.28 8.87 -2.95
C LEU A 188 -3.31 9.51 -2.00
N SER A 189 -4.52 8.95 -1.91
CA SER A 189 -5.55 9.43 -1.00
C SER A 189 -5.13 9.40 0.47
N SER A 190 -4.23 8.48 0.84
CA SER A 190 -3.67 8.41 2.20
C SER A 190 -2.76 9.60 2.55
N ARG A 191 -2.45 10.46 1.59
CA ARG A 191 -1.69 11.70 1.80
C ARG A 191 -2.61 12.87 2.13
N ILE A 192 -3.90 12.77 1.80
CA ILE A 192 -4.86 13.85 2.03
C ILE A 192 -5.38 13.70 3.46
N ALA A 193 -5.29 14.77 4.25
CA ALA A 193 -5.74 14.79 5.64
C ALA A 193 -7.24 14.51 5.74
N TYR A 194 -7.66 13.81 6.78
CA TYR A 194 -9.06 13.57 7.03
C TYR A 194 -9.82 14.90 7.14
N GLY A 195 -11.05 14.94 6.60
CA GLY A 195 -11.86 16.15 6.49
C GLY A 195 -11.51 17.06 5.30
N VAL A 196 -10.34 16.87 4.66
CA VAL A 196 -10.01 17.52 3.39
C VAL A 196 -10.52 16.62 2.26
N PRO A 197 -11.46 17.11 1.40
CA PRO A 197 -12.06 16.27 0.37
C PRO A 197 -11.03 15.69 -0.62
N VAL A 198 -11.17 14.41 -0.98
CA VAL A 198 -10.40 13.81 -2.06
C VAL A 198 -10.92 14.31 -3.40
N SER A 199 -10.02 14.78 -4.25
CA SER A 199 -10.31 15.16 -5.63
C SER A 199 -9.16 14.76 -6.55
N THR A 200 -9.45 14.61 -7.84
CA THR A 200 -8.42 14.32 -8.85
C THR A 200 -7.31 15.39 -8.87
N PHE A 201 -7.69 16.64 -8.65
CA PHE A 201 -6.72 17.75 -8.52
C PHE A 201 -5.75 17.52 -7.36
N ARG A 202 -6.26 17.18 -6.15
CA ARG A 202 -5.43 16.97 -4.97
C ARG A 202 -4.54 15.73 -5.11
N LEU A 203 -5.07 14.64 -5.65
CA LEU A 203 -4.29 13.43 -5.93
C LEU A 203 -3.13 13.72 -6.87
N ALA A 204 -3.41 14.38 -7.99
CA ALA A 204 -2.38 14.77 -8.95
C ALA A 204 -1.38 15.78 -8.36
N ARG A 205 -1.84 16.71 -7.50
CA ARG A 205 -0.96 17.67 -6.79
C ARG A 205 0.03 16.95 -5.89
N VAL A 206 -0.46 16.01 -5.08
CA VAL A 206 0.40 15.22 -4.19
C VAL A 206 1.42 14.39 -4.99
N GLU A 207 0.99 13.72 -6.05
CA GLU A 207 1.88 12.90 -6.88
C GLU A 207 2.98 13.75 -7.53
N ARG A 208 2.60 14.91 -8.10
CA ARG A 208 3.59 15.85 -8.65
C ARG A 208 4.57 16.34 -7.59
N ALA A 209 4.06 16.66 -6.39
CA ALA A 209 4.88 17.12 -5.29
C ALA A 209 5.87 16.05 -4.82
N GLU A 210 5.43 14.81 -4.57
CA GLU A 210 6.30 13.70 -4.16
C GLU A 210 7.39 13.44 -5.23
N ARG A 211 7.04 13.47 -6.51
CA ARG A 211 8.00 13.30 -7.61
C ARG A 211 9.01 14.45 -7.67
N ALA A 212 8.56 15.71 -7.59
CA ALA A 212 9.43 16.87 -7.63
C ALA A 212 10.41 16.93 -6.45
N VAL A 213 9.93 16.60 -5.23
CA VAL A 213 10.78 16.51 -4.04
C VAL A 213 11.81 15.39 -4.19
N ARG A 214 11.42 14.19 -4.67
CA ARG A 214 12.39 13.11 -4.93
C ARG A 214 13.48 13.55 -5.91
N SER A 215 13.11 14.24 -7.00
CA SER A 215 14.07 14.77 -7.95
C SER A 215 15.03 15.79 -7.31
N ALA A 216 14.51 16.69 -6.48
CA ALA A 216 15.33 17.68 -5.77
C ALA A 216 16.31 17.01 -4.80
N LEU A 217 15.86 16.01 -4.03
CA LEU A 217 16.70 15.24 -3.11
C LEU A 217 17.79 14.45 -3.84
N THR A 218 17.42 13.77 -4.94
CA THR A 218 18.39 13.06 -5.78
C THR A 218 19.44 14.01 -6.34
N GLY A 219 19.02 15.19 -6.84
CA GLY A 219 19.94 16.22 -7.35
C GLY A 219 20.89 16.79 -6.28
N ALA A 220 20.48 16.76 -5.01
CA ALA A 220 21.29 17.18 -3.88
C ALA A 220 22.12 16.01 -3.24
N GLY A 221 22.01 14.79 -3.76
CA GLY A 221 22.70 13.62 -3.22
C GLY A 221 22.09 13.07 -1.91
N VAL A 222 20.88 13.53 -1.54
CA VAL A 222 20.21 13.10 -0.30
C VAL A 222 19.37 11.86 -0.57
N ALA A 223 19.74 10.74 0.06
CA ALA A 223 19.04 9.48 -0.05
C ALA A 223 17.92 9.39 1.00
N VAL A 224 16.67 9.17 0.56
CA VAL A 224 15.54 8.89 1.44
C VAL A 224 14.80 7.65 0.98
N ARG A 225 14.48 6.77 1.92
CA ARG A 225 13.67 5.57 1.67
C ARG A 225 12.18 5.91 1.74
N ASN A 226 11.77 6.64 2.75
CA ASN A 226 10.40 7.08 2.95
C ASN A 226 10.26 8.56 2.62
N LEU A 227 9.26 8.88 1.81
CA LEU A 227 8.88 10.25 1.49
C LEU A 227 7.36 10.30 1.32
N ARG A 228 6.71 11.23 2.03
CA ARG A 228 5.27 11.51 1.87
C ARG A 228 5.03 13.01 1.92
N VAL A 229 4.26 13.49 0.96
CA VAL A 229 3.72 14.85 1.00
C VAL A 229 2.27 14.77 1.47
N ARG A 230 2.01 15.26 2.69
CA ARG A 230 0.66 15.34 3.24
C ARG A 230 -0.02 16.62 2.77
N ASP A 231 -1.21 16.46 2.20
CA ASP A 231 -2.08 17.56 1.78
C ASP A 231 -3.03 17.90 2.96
N LEU A 232 -2.78 19.03 3.61
CA LEU A 232 -3.56 19.54 4.74
C LEU A 232 -4.50 20.69 4.30
N GLY A 233 -4.92 20.72 3.03
CA GLY A 233 -5.64 21.82 2.41
C GLY A 233 -4.70 22.68 1.57
N ASP A 234 -4.40 23.88 2.04
CA ASP A 234 -3.47 24.78 1.34
C ASP A 234 -2.00 24.58 1.77
N ARG A 235 -1.80 23.81 2.84
CA ARG A 235 -0.48 23.48 3.39
C ARG A 235 -0.04 22.07 3.01
N ALA A 236 1.24 21.95 2.61
CA ALA A 236 1.95 20.67 2.50
C ALA A 236 2.77 20.40 3.75
N ARG A 237 2.68 19.18 4.29
CA ARG A 237 3.63 18.64 5.26
C ARG A 237 4.45 17.55 4.61
N LEU A 238 5.76 17.80 4.50
CA LEU A 238 6.71 16.78 4.02
C LEU A 238 7.18 15.91 5.18
N GLU A 239 7.06 14.61 5.01
CA GLU A 239 7.60 13.59 5.91
C GLU A 239 8.66 12.79 5.14
N VAL A 240 9.88 12.75 5.66
CA VAL A 240 11.01 11.95 5.15
C VAL A 240 11.58 11.12 6.30
N ASP A 241 12.52 10.22 6.02
CA ASP A 241 13.19 9.47 7.08
C ASP A 241 13.76 10.43 8.14
N ALA A 242 13.59 10.11 9.42
CA ALA A 242 13.94 11.01 10.54
C ALA A 242 15.40 11.48 10.47
N ALA A 243 16.31 10.61 10.05
CA ALA A 243 17.73 10.93 9.90
C ALA A 243 18.01 12.00 8.83
N ALA A 244 17.12 12.13 7.81
CA ALA A 244 17.30 13.08 6.72
C ALA A 244 16.63 14.45 6.99
N VAL A 245 15.80 14.57 8.03
CA VAL A 245 15.01 15.79 8.30
C VAL A 245 15.86 17.05 8.38
N GLY A 246 17.00 17.00 9.09
CA GLY A 246 17.90 18.15 9.24
C GLY A 246 18.41 18.63 7.88
N GLU A 247 18.96 17.74 7.08
CA GLU A 247 19.52 18.05 5.77
C GLU A 247 18.43 18.55 4.78
N VAL A 248 17.27 17.90 4.78
CA VAL A 248 16.14 18.26 3.89
C VAL A 248 15.62 19.67 4.19
N ARG A 249 15.64 20.12 5.44
CA ARG A 249 15.21 21.47 5.84
C ARG A 249 16.07 22.57 5.24
N GLU A 250 17.35 22.33 5.08
CA GLU A 250 18.31 23.30 4.54
C GLU A 250 18.22 23.40 3.00
N LEU A 251 17.50 22.49 2.34
CA LEU A 251 17.38 22.46 0.90
C LEU A 251 16.22 23.35 0.40
N ALA A 252 16.52 24.58 0.01
CA ALA A 252 15.54 25.51 -0.57
C ALA A 252 14.77 24.91 -1.75
N ALA A 253 15.44 24.08 -2.57
CA ALA A 253 14.83 23.39 -3.72
C ALA A 253 13.65 22.50 -3.34
N VAL A 254 13.62 21.91 -2.13
CA VAL A 254 12.52 21.09 -1.63
C VAL A 254 11.27 21.94 -1.38
N SER A 255 11.42 23.05 -0.65
CA SER A 255 10.30 23.98 -0.41
C SER A 255 9.78 24.59 -1.69
N GLU A 256 10.66 24.92 -2.63
CA GLU A 256 10.30 25.45 -3.93
C GLU A 256 9.55 24.41 -4.79
N ALA A 257 9.96 23.14 -4.77
CA ALA A 257 9.27 22.05 -5.43
C ALA A 257 7.82 21.89 -4.95
N LEU A 258 7.60 22.00 -3.64
CA LEU A 258 6.26 21.91 -3.03
C LEU A 258 5.39 23.11 -3.41
N ARG A 259 5.95 24.34 -3.40
CA ARG A 259 5.21 25.55 -3.84
C ARG A 259 4.85 25.45 -5.32
N ARG A 260 5.76 25.03 -6.19
CA ARG A 260 5.49 24.81 -7.62
C ARG A 260 4.43 23.73 -7.87
N ALA A 261 4.29 22.76 -6.96
CA ALA A 261 3.22 21.77 -7.03
C ALA A 261 1.83 22.36 -6.68
N GLY A 262 1.78 23.60 -6.14
CA GLY A 262 0.55 24.34 -5.85
C GLY A 262 0.17 24.40 -4.37
N PHE A 263 1.13 24.25 -3.44
CA PHE A 263 0.90 24.47 -2.02
C PHE A 263 1.32 25.89 -1.62
N ALA A 264 0.43 26.60 -0.93
CA ALA A 264 0.71 27.96 -0.45
C ALA A 264 1.70 27.93 0.74
N GLU A 265 1.49 27.00 1.64
CA GLU A 265 2.32 26.80 2.82
C GLU A 265 3.05 25.47 2.77
N VAL A 266 4.28 25.45 3.28
CA VAL A 266 5.14 24.26 3.29
C VAL A 266 5.77 24.10 4.66
N GLU A 267 5.63 22.91 5.23
CA GLU A 267 6.33 22.51 6.46
C GLU A 267 7.02 21.14 6.27
N ILE A 268 8.09 20.94 7.01
CA ILE A 268 8.77 19.63 7.09
C ILE A 268 8.54 19.10 8.50
N ASP A 269 7.93 17.90 8.61
CA ASP A 269 7.65 17.30 9.93
C ASP A 269 8.97 17.05 10.68
N PRO A 270 9.16 17.66 11.87
CA PRO A 270 10.39 17.49 12.65
C PRO A 270 10.61 16.05 13.13
N ARG A 271 9.55 15.27 13.23
CA ARG A 271 9.59 13.87 13.67
C ARG A 271 9.87 12.90 12.52
N GLY A 272 9.85 13.39 11.28
CA GLY A 272 10.00 12.58 10.09
C GLY A 272 8.80 11.68 9.79
N PHE A 273 9.01 10.73 8.87
CA PHE A 273 7.99 9.80 8.44
C PHE A 273 7.58 8.82 9.55
N ARG A 274 6.27 8.70 9.77
CA ARG A 274 5.65 7.69 10.64
C ARG A 274 4.44 7.09 9.94
N SER A 275 4.35 5.76 10.00
CA SER A 275 3.16 5.08 9.48
C SER A 275 1.92 5.51 10.29
N GLY A 276 0.88 5.95 9.57
CA GLY A 276 -0.37 6.38 10.21
C GLY A 276 -0.34 7.79 10.83
N SER A 277 0.65 8.64 10.52
CA SER A 277 0.76 10.01 11.08
C SER A 277 -0.51 10.85 10.94
N LEU A 278 -1.30 10.67 9.88
CA LEU A 278 -2.58 11.37 9.72
C LEU A 278 -3.68 10.87 10.66
N ASN A 279 -3.57 9.65 11.22
CA ASN A 279 -4.55 9.16 12.19
C ASN A 279 -4.49 9.96 13.51
N GLU A 280 -3.34 10.59 13.80
CA GLU A 280 -3.20 11.51 14.94
C GLU A 280 -4.21 12.68 14.85
N LEU A 281 -4.64 13.05 13.63
CA LEU A 281 -5.63 14.10 13.42
C LEU A 281 -7.06 13.66 13.75
N LEU A 282 -7.35 12.35 13.73
CA LEU A 282 -8.65 11.81 14.12
C LEU A 282 -8.86 11.82 15.64
N SER A 283 -7.77 11.89 16.41
CA SER A 283 -7.79 11.84 17.87
C SER A 283 -7.84 13.23 18.52
N GLN A 284 -7.74 14.31 17.72
CA GLN A 284 -7.85 15.67 18.23
C GLN A 284 -9.32 16.08 18.24
N PRO A 285 -9.89 16.45 19.40
CA PRO A 285 -11.24 17.03 19.40
C PRO A 285 -11.24 18.28 18.51
N THR A 286 -12.18 18.32 17.59
CA THR A 286 -12.49 19.54 16.83
C THR A 286 -12.89 20.61 17.85
N GLY A 287 -11.99 21.58 18.08
CA GLY A 287 -12.24 22.74 18.91
C GLY A 287 -13.27 23.70 18.26
#